data_b673080361c8967a6ed1e0d25f4f7125
#
_entry.id   b673080361c8967a6ed1e0d25f4f7125
#
_cell.length_a   1.000
_cell.length_b   1.000
_cell.length_c   1.000
_cell.angle_alpha   90.00
_cell.angle_beta   90.00
_cell.angle_gamma   90.00
#
_symmetry.space_group_name_H-M   'P 1'
#
loop_
_entity.id
_entity.type
_entity.pdbx_description
1 polymer ?
#
loop_
_entity_poly.entity_id
_entity_poly.type
_entity_poly.pdbx_seq_one_letter_code
_entity_poly.pdbx_strand_id
1 'polypeptide(L)'
;MNSSLILAAVPRSRAGLVSAAALLALAGFAAMPGDATAQAATPPAKAAQPQAMVFATPEAGVAALMQALRSDDRKTLSRLFGPGGERVVDSGDAEADLEARRKFVAAYDAAHDIHLYGDAKAVLGVGSDDWPMPIPLVKRGAGWSFDAKAGANELLARRIGHNELDAIQVCRAFIDMEREYAEADRDGDGLLEYADRLVSTPGKHDGLYWPTQPGEAASPAGPRLAEASPQRLAASAEAKPFHGYYFRVLGAQGPHAPGGARDYRVGGQLIGGVALIAWPARYLSSG
;
A
#
# COMPACT_ATOMS: atom_id res chain seq x y z
N MET A 1 -27.36 -5.48 -22.85
CA MET A 1 -26.09 -6.17 -23.07
C MET A 1 -25.41 -6.23 -21.70
N ASN A 2 -25.24 -7.43 -21.14
CA ASN A 2 -24.78 -7.63 -19.77
C ASN A 2 -23.26 -7.56 -19.73
N SER A 3 -22.70 -6.48 -19.17
CA SER A 3 -21.27 -6.40 -18.87
C SER A 3 -21.03 -6.98 -17.48
N SER A 4 -20.56 -8.23 -17.41
CA SER A 4 -20.16 -8.88 -16.15
C SER A 4 -18.74 -8.49 -15.80
N LEU A 5 -18.55 -7.78 -14.68
CA LEU A 5 -17.25 -7.53 -14.06
C LEU A 5 -16.68 -8.85 -13.52
N ILE A 6 -15.54 -9.29 -14.04
CA ILE A 6 -14.83 -10.48 -13.57
C ILE A 6 -13.67 -10.06 -12.66
N LEU A 7 -13.86 -10.24 -11.38
CA LEU A 7 -12.78 -10.23 -10.39
C LEU A 7 -12.21 -11.66 -10.32
N ALA A 8 -11.16 -11.97 -11.08
CA ALA A 8 -10.52 -13.28 -11.04
C ALA A 8 -9.60 -13.39 -9.82
N ALA A 9 -9.94 -14.27 -8.90
CA ALA A 9 -9.07 -14.64 -7.79
C ALA A 9 -7.90 -15.47 -8.31
N VAL A 10 -6.67 -15.05 -7.99
CA VAL A 10 -5.42 -15.76 -8.30
C VAL A 10 -5.32 -17.01 -7.40
N PRO A 11 -5.10 -18.24 -7.93
CA PRO A 11 -4.97 -19.43 -7.12
C PRO A 11 -3.68 -19.41 -6.30
N ARG A 12 -3.80 -19.79 -5.02
CA ARG A 12 -2.68 -19.99 -4.09
C ARG A 12 -1.80 -21.14 -4.59
N SER A 13 -0.57 -20.83 -5.02
CA SER A 13 0.47 -21.84 -5.24
C SER A 13 0.95 -22.39 -3.89
N ARG A 14 0.74 -23.68 -3.67
CA ARG A 14 1.33 -24.44 -2.56
C ARG A 14 2.83 -24.57 -2.82
N ALA A 15 3.65 -23.93 -1.99
CA ALA A 15 5.09 -24.18 -1.94
C ALA A 15 5.33 -25.55 -1.31
N GLY A 16 5.95 -26.46 -2.09
CA GLY A 16 6.34 -27.79 -1.64
C GLY A 16 7.51 -27.72 -0.67
N LEU A 17 7.39 -28.47 0.43
CA LEU A 17 8.48 -28.77 1.35
C LEU A 17 9.51 -29.66 0.63
N VAL A 18 10.74 -29.17 0.50
CA VAL A 18 11.91 -30.00 0.13
C VAL A 18 12.62 -30.36 1.42
N SER A 19 12.53 -31.64 1.79
CA SER A 19 13.33 -32.25 2.86
C SER A 19 14.76 -32.48 2.36
N ALA A 20 15.73 -31.83 3.00
CA ALA A 20 17.14 -32.16 2.82
C ALA A 20 17.58 -33.13 3.93
N ALA A 21 17.89 -34.35 3.57
CA ALA A 21 18.51 -35.34 4.43
C ALA A 21 20.02 -35.04 4.56
N ALA A 22 20.51 -34.86 5.77
CA ALA A 22 21.92 -34.69 6.07
C ALA A 22 22.52 -36.06 6.40
N LEU A 23 23.54 -36.48 5.62
CA LEU A 23 24.41 -37.65 5.87
C LEU A 23 25.42 -37.34 6.99
N LEU A 24 25.44 -38.18 8.02
CA LEU A 24 26.50 -38.23 9.04
C LEU A 24 27.77 -38.89 8.42
N ALA A 25 28.88 -38.18 8.53
CA ALA A 25 30.22 -38.82 8.39
C ALA A 25 30.89 -38.76 9.78
N LEU A 26 31.13 -39.94 10.36
CA LEU A 26 31.98 -40.14 11.54
C LEU A 26 33.46 -40.06 11.09
N ALA A 27 34.22 -39.17 11.71
CA ALA A 27 35.69 -39.31 11.77
C ALA A 27 36.13 -39.09 13.22
N GLY A 28 36.69 -40.15 13.82
CA GLY A 28 37.22 -40.13 15.16
C GLY A 28 38.53 -39.35 15.22
N PHE A 29 38.72 -38.60 16.30
CA PHE A 29 40.03 -38.08 16.69
C PHE A 29 40.27 -38.25 18.19
N ALA A 30 41.43 -38.77 18.51
CA ALA A 30 41.88 -39.20 19.82
C ALA A 30 41.99 -38.04 20.83
N ALA A 31 41.71 -38.37 22.09
CA ALA A 31 41.84 -37.50 23.23
C ALA A 31 43.29 -37.23 23.60
N MET A 32 43.63 -35.97 23.88
CA MET A 32 44.74 -35.55 24.74
C MET A 32 44.18 -34.70 25.87
N PRO A 33 44.54 -34.92 27.13
CA PRO A 33 44.11 -34.10 28.25
C PRO A 33 45.00 -32.86 28.36
N GLY A 34 44.40 -31.71 28.14
CA GLY A 34 45.00 -30.41 28.45
C GLY A 34 44.03 -29.64 29.33
N ASP A 35 44.39 -29.45 30.61
CA ASP A 35 43.70 -28.58 31.54
C ASP A 35 43.76 -27.13 31.05
N ALA A 36 42.71 -26.71 30.39
CA ALA A 36 42.44 -25.30 30.12
C ALA A 36 41.16 -24.93 30.85
N THR A 37 41.29 -24.22 31.95
CA THR A 37 40.20 -23.52 32.62
C THR A 37 39.58 -22.53 31.63
N ALA A 38 38.56 -22.97 30.91
CA ALA A 38 37.78 -22.12 30.04
C ALA A 38 36.98 -21.18 30.93
N GLN A 39 37.44 -19.95 31.06
CA GLN A 39 36.70 -18.84 31.64
C GLN A 39 35.49 -18.58 30.73
N ALA A 40 34.31 -18.97 31.21
CA ALA A 40 33.08 -18.75 30.49
C ALA A 40 32.93 -17.25 30.23
N ALA A 41 33.14 -16.84 29.01
CA ALA A 41 32.85 -15.48 28.54
C ALA A 41 31.35 -15.24 28.74
N THR A 42 30.99 -14.37 29.66
CA THR A 42 29.62 -13.87 29.84
C THR A 42 29.15 -13.33 28.51
N PRO A 43 28.00 -13.80 27.96
CA PRO A 43 27.49 -13.25 26.70
C PRO A 43 27.36 -11.73 26.86
N PRO A 44 27.71 -10.91 25.83
CA PRO A 44 27.55 -9.48 25.92
C PRO A 44 26.09 -9.21 26.23
N ALA A 45 25.86 -8.45 27.31
CA ALA A 45 24.52 -8.00 27.69
C ALA A 45 23.88 -7.33 26.48
N LYS A 46 22.79 -7.92 25.98
CA LYS A 46 22.01 -7.38 24.87
C LYS A 46 21.71 -5.93 25.22
N ALA A 47 22.28 -4.97 24.48
CA ALA A 47 22.10 -3.54 24.72
C ALA A 47 20.59 -3.30 24.91
N ALA A 48 20.21 -2.72 26.06
CA ALA A 48 18.82 -2.45 26.38
C ALA A 48 18.26 -1.56 25.28
N GLN A 49 17.35 -2.12 24.48
CA GLN A 49 16.66 -1.33 23.46
C GLN A 49 15.87 -0.22 24.18
N PRO A 50 15.88 1.02 23.68
CA PRO A 50 15.14 2.10 24.28
C PRO A 50 13.67 1.68 24.41
N GLN A 51 13.20 1.55 25.64
CA GLN A 51 11.80 1.18 25.90
C GLN A 51 10.92 2.40 25.63
N ALA A 52 9.69 2.17 25.15
CA ALA A 52 8.69 3.22 25.03
C ALA A 52 8.42 3.87 26.41
N MET A 53 8.10 5.15 26.42
CA MET A 53 7.70 5.86 27.64
C MET A 53 6.44 5.24 28.24
N VAL A 54 6.38 5.17 29.56
CA VAL A 54 5.25 4.61 30.33
C VAL A 54 4.56 5.73 31.10
N PHE A 55 3.24 5.76 31.06
CA PHE A 55 2.38 6.78 31.67
C PHE A 55 1.43 6.14 32.69
N ALA A 56 1.00 6.91 33.68
CA ALA A 56 0.04 6.43 34.67
C ALA A 56 -1.36 6.22 34.04
N THR A 57 -1.75 7.06 33.10
CA THR A 57 -3.06 7.03 32.43
C THR A 57 -2.91 7.28 30.92
N PRO A 58 -3.90 6.91 30.10
CA PRO A 58 -3.91 7.26 28.67
C PRO A 58 -3.83 8.76 28.43
N GLU A 59 -4.53 9.57 29.23
CA GLU A 59 -4.57 11.03 29.13
C GLU A 59 -3.18 11.64 29.32
N ALA A 60 -2.39 11.12 30.27
CA ALA A 60 -1.01 11.55 30.48
C ALA A 60 -0.13 11.25 29.25
N GLY A 61 -0.35 10.11 28.60
CA GLY A 61 0.33 9.74 27.36
C GLY A 61 -0.04 10.67 26.20
N VAL A 62 -1.34 10.96 26.05
CA VAL A 62 -1.85 11.90 25.03
C VAL A 62 -1.32 13.32 25.29
N ALA A 63 -1.31 13.80 26.52
CA ALA A 63 -0.77 15.11 26.87
C ALA A 63 0.71 15.23 26.49
N ALA A 64 1.52 14.20 26.78
CA ALA A 64 2.94 14.16 26.40
C ALA A 64 3.12 14.15 24.88
N LEU A 65 2.29 13.41 24.15
CA LEU A 65 2.28 13.40 22.69
C LEU A 65 1.99 14.80 22.13
N MET A 66 0.93 15.44 22.61
CA MET A 66 0.52 16.76 22.13
C MET A 66 1.58 17.84 22.44
N GLN A 67 2.21 17.75 23.59
CA GLN A 67 3.33 18.63 23.93
C GLN A 67 4.49 18.49 22.94
N ALA A 68 4.89 17.24 22.66
CA ALA A 68 5.98 16.95 21.71
C ALA A 68 5.64 17.37 20.25
N LEU A 69 4.37 17.18 19.84
CA LEU A 69 3.90 17.62 18.51
C LEU A 69 3.89 19.13 18.36
N ARG A 70 3.43 19.86 19.38
CA ARG A 70 3.38 21.33 19.36
C ARG A 70 4.76 21.98 19.37
N SER A 71 5.73 21.36 20.05
CA SER A 71 7.11 21.83 20.10
C SER A 71 8.00 21.30 18.98
N ASP A 72 7.46 20.48 18.07
CA ASP A 72 8.21 19.75 17.03
C ASP A 72 9.41 18.95 17.58
N ASP A 73 9.27 18.44 18.83
CA ASP A 73 10.32 17.64 19.47
C ASP A 73 10.32 16.20 18.95
N ARG A 74 10.97 16.00 17.79
CA ARG A 74 11.10 14.68 17.14
C ARG A 74 11.79 13.65 18.03
N LYS A 75 12.72 14.09 18.90
CA LYS A 75 13.42 13.19 19.81
C LYS A 75 12.47 12.63 20.88
N THR A 76 11.64 13.48 21.46
CA THR A 76 10.61 13.05 22.41
C THR A 76 9.56 12.18 21.72
N LEU A 77 9.11 12.53 20.50
CA LEU A 77 8.19 11.70 19.71
C LEU A 77 8.75 10.28 19.49
N SER A 78 10.02 10.15 19.09
CA SER A 78 10.67 8.85 18.94
C SER A 78 10.73 8.06 20.25
N ARG A 79 10.94 8.72 21.39
CA ARG A 79 10.94 8.08 22.71
C ARG A 79 9.56 7.65 23.18
N LEU A 80 8.53 8.46 22.88
CA LEU A 80 7.13 8.13 23.19
C LEU A 80 6.72 6.79 22.56
N PHE A 81 7.08 6.61 21.30
CA PHE A 81 6.72 5.42 20.54
C PHE A 81 7.68 4.24 20.76
N GLY A 82 8.91 4.51 21.24
CA GLY A 82 9.92 3.47 21.48
C GLY A 82 10.43 2.82 20.18
N PRO A 83 10.93 1.57 20.25
CA PRO A 83 11.49 0.88 19.09
C PRO A 83 10.48 0.77 17.95
N GLY A 84 10.86 1.23 16.76
CA GLY A 84 9.98 1.27 15.58
C GLY A 84 9.15 2.54 15.45
N GLY A 85 9.14 3.41 16.46
CA GLY A 85 8.47 4.71 16.42
C GLY A 85 9.08 5.69 15.40
N GLU A 86 10.34 5.51 15.04
CA GLU A 86 11.00 6.32 14.02
C GLU A 86 10.25 6.34 12.69
N ARG A 87 9.74 5.19 12.26
CA ARG A 87 8.96 5.04 11.02
C ARG A 87 7.60 5.74 11.05
N VAL A 88 7.12 6.06 12.25
CA VAL A 88 5.86 6.77 12.46
C VAL A 88 6.08 8.27 12.47
N VAL A 89 7.26 8.70 12.93
CA VAL A 89 7.62 10.11 13.12
C VAL A 89 8.27 10.71 11.87
N ASP A 90 8.93 9.88 11.07
CA ASP A 90 9.75 10.30 9.93
C ASP A 90 9.40 9.46 8.69
N SER A 91 8.76 10.09 7.69
CA SER A 91 8.45 9.49 6.39
C SER A 91 9.62 9.61 5.40
N GLY A 92 10.62 10.45 5.72
CA GLY A 92 11.71 10.86 4.82
C GLY A 92 11.46 12.19 4.11
N ASP A 93 10.27 12.80 4.29
CA ASP A 93 9.89 14.12 3.79
C ASP A 93 9.59 15.05 4.98
N ALA A 94 10.56 15.83 5.37
CA ALA A 94 10.48 16.66 6.57
C ALA A 94 9.40 17.75 6.50
N GLU A 95 9.11 18.28 5.30
CA GLU A 95 8.09 19.31 5.10
C GLU A 95 6.68 18.71 5.18
N ALA A 96 6.45 17.60 4.47
CA ALA A 96 5.20 16.84 4.56
C ALA A 96 4.91 16.35 5.98
N ASP A 97 5.94 15.88 6.69
CA ASP A 97 5.82 15.44 8.09
C ASP A 97 5.44 16.60 9.02
N LEU A 98 6.03 17.79 8.82
CA LEU A 98 5.70 18.97 9.61
C LEU A 98 4.26 19.42 9.35
N GLU A 99 3.82 19.42 8.10
CA GLU A 99 2.44 19.76 7.74
C GLU A 99 1.45 18.74 8.34
N ALA A 100 1.73 17.44 8.25
CA ALA A 100 0.90 16.40 8.84
C ALA A 100 0.77 16.57 10.37
N ARG A 101 1.88 16.89 11.07
CA ARG A 101 1.84 17.19 12.51
C ARG A 101 0.98 18.41 12.83
N ARG A 102 1.09 19.49 12.06
CA ARG A 102 0.26 20.70 12.24
C ARG A 102 -1.23 20.40 12.03
N LYS A 103 -1.57 19.64 10.99
CA LYS A 103 -2.95 19.21 10.73
C LYS A 103 -3.50 18.35 11.87
N PHE A 104 -2.69 17.44 12.39
CA PHE A 104 -3.08 16.60 13.54
C PHE A 104 -3.33 17.44 14.79
N VAL A 105 -2.44 18.39 15.12
CA VAL A 105 -2.61 19.30 16.25
C VAL A 105 -3.88 20.13 16.10
N ALA A 106 -4.13 20.69 14.92
CA ALA A 106 -5.35 21.47 14.66
C ALA A 106 -6.62 20.62 14.79
N ALA A 107 -6.61 19.38 14.31
CA ALA A 107 -7.73 18.46 14.48
C ALA A 107 -7.97 18.11 15.96
N TYR A 108 -6.90 17.84 16.72
CA TYR A 108 -6.99 17.62 18.17
C TYR A 108 -7.58 18.82 18.92
N ASP A 109 -7.13 20.04 18.59
CA ASP A 109 -7.59 21.27 19.24
C ASP A 109 -9.07 21.58 18.90
N ALA A 110 -9.55 21.14 17.74
CA ALA A 110 -10.95 21.30 17.35
C ALA A 110 -11.89 20.37 18.14
N ALA A 111 -11.52 19.08 18.25
CA ALA A 111 -12.22 18.09 19.06
C ALA A 111 -11.31 16.88 19.30
N HIS A 112 -11.40 16.26 20.45
CA HIS A 112 -10.73 15.00 20.75
C HIS A 112 -11.44 14.25 21.86
N ASP A 113 -11.31 12.91 21.83
CA ASP A 113 -11.77 12.02 22.89
C ASP A 113 -10.82 10.81 22.99
N ILE A 114 -10.85 10.13 24.14
CA ILE A 114 -10.07 8.90 24.39
C ILE A 114 -11.03 7.74 24.59
N HIS A 115 -11.10 6.87 23.59
CA HIS A 115 -11.97 5.71 23.61
C HIS A 115 -11.26 4.52 24.26
N LEU A 116 -11.83 4.01 25.37
CA LEU A 116 -11.33 2.82 26.04
C LEU A 116 -11.95 1.55 25.43
N TYR A 117 -11.11 0.59 25.09
CA TYR A 117 -11.49 -0.74 24.63
C TYR A 117 -11.10 -1.77 25.69
N GLY A 118 -12.03 -2.05 26.60
CA GLY A 118 -11.76 -2.80 27.83
C GLY A 118 -10.76 -2.06 28.74
N ASP A 119 -10.05 -2.80 29.58
CA ASP A 119 -9.14 -2.24 30.59
C ASP A 119 -7.69 -2.06 30.10
N ALA A 120 -7.41 -2.44 28.87
CA ALA A 120 -6.04 -2.61 28.38
C ALA A 120 -5.68 -1.83 27.12
N LYS A 121 -6.65 -1.21 26.43
CA LYS A 121 -6.40 -0.46 25.19
C LYS A 121 -7.18 0.85 25.19
N ALA A 122 -6.51 1.92 24.79
CA ALA A 122 -7.11 3.23 24.54
C ALA A 122 -6.72 3.74 23.15
N VAL A 123 -7.64 4.40 22.46
CA VAL A 123 -7.44 5.01 21.16
C VAL A 123 -7.86 6.47 21.24
N LEU A 124 -6.99 7.37 20.81
CA LEU A 124 -7.32 8.79 20.69
C LEU A 124 -8.09 9.03 19.39
N GLY A 125 -9.32 9.56 19.49
CA GLY A 125 -10.07 10.16 18.42
C GLY A 125 -9.74 11.64 18.28
N VAL A 126 -9.63 12.16 17.06
CA VAL A 126 -9.35 13.58 16.79
C VAL A 126 -10.24 14.13 15.68
N GLY A 127 -10.56 15.42 15.78
CA GLY A 127 -11.41 16.13 14.82
C GLY A 127 -12.90 15.86 15.03
N SER A 128 -13.73 16.62 14.30
CA SER A 128 -15.20 16.49 14.35
C SER A 128 -15.70 15.11 13.92
N ASP A 129 -14.92 14.40 13.12
CA ASP A 129 -15.25 13.08 12.59
C ASP A 129 -14.75 11.95 13.50
N ASP A 130 -14.20 12.30 14.68
CA ASP A 130 -13.64 11.36 15.65
C ASP A 130 -12.64 10.38 15.01
N TRP A 131 -11.75 10.92 14.14
CA TRP A 131 -10.80 10.10 13.40
C TRP A 131 -9.83 9.37 14.36
N PRO A 132 -9.83 8.03 14.36
CA PRO A 132 -9.05 7.28 15.32
C PRO A 132 -7.55 7.32 14.97
N MET A 133 -6.73 7.79 15.92
CA MET A 133 -5.28 7.76 15.81
C MET A 133 -4.81 6.31 15.62
N PRO A 134 -3.95 6.01 14.62
CA PRO A 134 -3.57 4.63 14.31
C PRO A 134 -2.71 3.96 15.38
N ILE A 135 -2.05 4.75 16.27
CA ILE A 135 -1.18 4.22 17.31
C ILE A 135 -1.94 4.21 18.63
N PRO A 136 -2.42 3.03 19.10
CA PRO A 136 -3.13 2.94 20.36
C PRO A 136 -2.18 3.05 21.55
N LEU A 137 -2.72 3.47 22.70
CA LEU A 137 -2.10 3.23 24.00
C LEU A 137 -2.55 1.86 24.49
N VAL A 138 -1.60 1.11 25.05
CA VAL A 138 -1.85 -0.20 25.65
C VAL A 138 -1.32 -0.23 27.08
N LYS A 139 -2.07 -0.90 27.95
CA LYS A 139 -1.68 -1.09 29.35
C LYS A 139 -0.64 -2.20 29.42
N ARG A 140 0.50 -1.90 30.02
CA ARG A 140 1.60 -2.84 30.27
C ARG A 140 1.98 -2.79 31.73
N GLY A 141 1.60 -3.82 32.50
CA GLY A 141 1.74 -3.82 33.94
C GLY A 141 0.91 -2.72 34.58
N ALA A 142 1.53 -1.84 35.36
CA ALA A 142 0.84 -0.75 36.06
C ALA A 142 0.68 0.54 35.22
N GLY A 143 1.18 0.58 34.00
CA GLY A 143 1.19 1.82 33.21
C GLY A 143 0.74 1.63 31.75
N TRP A 144 0.63 2.75 31.06
CA TRP A 144 0.22 2.83 29.66
C TRP A 144 1.39 3.26 28.78
N SER A 145 1.48 2.70 27.58
CA SER A 145 2.48 3.10 26.59
C SER A 145 1.90 3.02 25.18
N PHE A 146 2.40 3.83 24.25
CA PHE A 146 2.05 3.71 22.84
C PHE A 146 2.55 2.39 22.27
N ASP A 147 1.72 1.71 21.49
CA ASP A 147 2.08 0.50 20.74
C ASP A 147 2.43 0.84 19.29
N ALA A 148 3.68 1.24 19.07
CA ALA A 148 4.17 1.61 17.73
C ALA A 148 4.07 0.44 16.71
N LYS A 149 4.18 -0.82 17.18
CA LYS A 149 4.04 -1.99 16.29
C LYS A 149 2.61 -2.14 15.80
N ALA A 150 1.63 -2.04 16.71
CA ALA A 150 0.23 -2.03 16.33
C ALA A 150 -0.08 -0.84 15.41
N GLY A 151 0.46 0.35 15.74
CA GLY A 151 0.33 1.54 14.91
C GLY A 151 0.89 1.38 13.49
N ALA A 152 2.07 0.81 13.35
CA ALA A 152 2.66 0.55 12.04
C ALA A 152 1.84 -0.43 11.21
N ASN A 153 1.26 -1.46 11.83
CA ASN A 153 0.36 -2.41 11.17
C ASN A 153 -0.94 -1.72 10.72
N GLU A 154 -1.51 -0.87 11.56
CA GLU A 154 -2.73 -0.11 11.25
C GLU A 154 -2.49 0.87 10.09
N LEU A 155 -1.39 1.62 10.10
CA LEU A 155 -1.00 2.51 9.00
C LEU A 155 -0.82 1.73 7.69
N LEU A 156 -0.21 0.55 7.76
CA LEU A 156 -0.08 -0.33 6.61
C LEU A 156 -1.45 -0.79 6.10
N ALA A 157 -2.33 -1.25 6.99
CA ALA A 157 -3.67 -1.72 6.64
C ALA A 157 -4.50 -0.60 5.99
N ARG A 158 -4.47 0.63 6.54
CA ARG A 158 -5.16 1.80 5.96
C ARG A 158 -4.61 2.15 4.59
N ARG A 159 -3.29 2.11 4.39
CA ARG A 159 -2.67 2.35 3.08
C ARG A 159 -3.10 1.30 2.06
N ILE A 160 -3.09 0.02 2.43
CA ILE A 160 -3.55 -1.07 1.57
C ILE A 160 -5.01 -0.84 1.20
N GLY A 161 -5.90 -0.62 2.17
CA GLY A 161 -7.32 -0.40 1.92
C GLY A 161 -7.59 0.83 1.03
N HIS A 162 -6.84 1.92 1.23
CA HIS A 162 -6.95 3.10 0.36
C HIS A 162 -6.54 2.78 -1.08
N ASN A 163 -5.39 2.13 -1.26
CA ASN A 163 -4.92 1.72 -2.58
C ASN A 163 -5.89 0.75 -3.29
N GLU A 164 -6.51 -0.18 -2.54
CA GLU A 164 -7.53 -1.10 -3.07
C GLU A 164 -8.77 -0.34 -3.54
N LEU A 165 -9.27 0.61 -2.75
CA LEU A 165 -10.40 1.45 -3.14
C LEU A 165 -10.09 2.30 -4.36
N ASP A 166 -8.89 2.88 -4.44
CA ASP A 166 -8.44 3.64 -5.60
C ASP A 166 -8.34 2.75 -6.84
N ALA A 167 -7.79 1.53 -6.72
CA ALA A 167 -7.74 0.58 -7.82
C ALA A 167 -9.13 0.19 -8.32
N ILE A 168 -10.11 0.03 -7.43
CA ILE A 168 -11.52 -0.21 -7.80
C ILE A 168 -12.08 0.99 -8.57
N GLN A 169 -11.80 2.23 -8.14
CA GLN A 169 -12.26 3.43 -8.84
C GLN A 169 -11.63 3.54 -10.23
N VAL A 170 -10.34 3.24 -10.37
CA VAL A 170 -9.67 3.19 -11.68
C VAL A 170 -10.33 2.16 -12.60
N CYS A 171 -10.63 0.95 -12.09
CA CYS A 171 -11.32 -0.08 -12.88
C CYS A 171 -12.73 0.35 -13.33
N ARG A 172 -13.47 1.10 -12.48
CA ARG A 172 -14.79 1.64 -12.85
C ARG A 172 -14.67 2.74 -13.92
N ALA A 173 -13.76 3.69 -13.69
CA ALA A 173 -13.50 4.76 -14.64
C ALA A 173 -13.04 4.23 -16.01
N PHE A 174 -12.27 3.13 -16.01
CA PHE A 174 -11.84 2.47 -17.24
C PHE A 174 -13.03 2.06 -18.13
N ILE A 175 -14.08 1.48 -17.56
CA ILE A 175 -15.26 1.08 -18.34
C ILE A 175 -15.96 2.28 -18.95
N ASP A 176 -16.04 3.40 -18.24
CA ASP A 176 -16.67 4.62 -18.78
C ASP A 176 -15.81 5.24 -19.88
N MET A 177 -14.49 5.26 -19.70
CA MET A 177 -13.54 5.73 -20.71
C MET A 177 -13.55 4.87 -21.98
N GLU A 178 -13.65 3.54 -21.84
CA GLU A 178 -13.74 2.62 -22.98
C GLU A 178 -15.04 2.80 -23.78
N ARG A 179 -16.16 3.06 -23.09
CA ARG A 179 -17.42 3.39 -23.76
C ARG A 179 -17.31 4.68 -24.56
N GLU A 180 -16.73 5.72 -23.96
CA GLU A 180 -16.50 7.00 -24.63
C GLU A 180 -15.53 6.83 -25.82
N TYR A 181 -14.48 6.01 -25.66
CA TYR A 181 -13.53 5.74 -26.75
C TYR A 181 -14.25 5.10 -27.95
N ALA A 182 -15.10 4.11 -27.72
CA ALA A 182 -15.80 3.35 -28.73
C ALA A 182 -16.97 4.12 -29.41
N GLU A 183 -17.26 5.35 -29.00
CA GLU A 183 -18.29 6.19 -29.66
C GLU A 183 -17.81 6.80 -30.99
N ALA A 184 -16.50 6.78 -31.25
CA ALA A 184 -15.93 7.36 -32.49
C ALA A 184 -14.77 6.50 -32.97
N ASP A 185 -14.58 6.47 -34.29
CA ASP A 185 -13.38 5.97 -34.96
C ASP A 185 -12.21 6.91 -34.59
N ARG A 186 -11.32 6.44 -33.73
CA ARG A 186 -10.24 7.25 -33.14
C ARG A 186 -8.93 7.14 -33.91
N ASP A 187 -8.73 6.05 -34.64
CA ASP A 187 -7.52 5.78 -35.44
C ASP A 187 -7.70 5.93 -36.96
N GLY A 188 -8.96 6.11 -37.43
CA GLY A 188 -9.30 6.42 -38.77
C GLY A 188 -9.37 5.19 -39.68
N ASP A 189 -9.58 3.99 -39.15
CA ASP A 189 -9.67 2.74 -39.89
C ASP A 189 -11.11 2.39 -40.36
N GLY A 190 -12.11 3.17 -39.94
CA GLY A 190 -13.53 3.00 -40.30
C GLY A 190 -14.29 2.08 -39.32
N LEU A 191 -13.70 1.65 -38.23
CA LEU A 191 -14.32 0.78 -37.23
C LEU A 191 -14.51 1.50 -35.87
N LEU A 192 -15.53 1.06 -35.14
CA LEU A 192 -15.71 1.45 -33.74
C LEU A 192 -15.16 0.32 -32.88
N GLU A 193 -14.13 0.62 -32.12
CA GLU A 193 -13.45 -0.35 -31.28
C GLU A 193 -13.14 0.19 -29.87
N TYR A 194 -12.72 -0.66 -28.96
CA TYR A 194 -12.19 -0.30 -27.66
C TYR A 194 -10.69 0.01 -27.75
N ALA A 195 -10.21 0.85 -26.83
CA ALA A 195 -8.80 1.19 -26.76
C ALA A 195 -7.94 -0.03 -26.40
N ASP A 196 -6.85 -0.21 -27.11
CA ASP A 196 -5.94 -1.33 -26.94
C ASP A 196 -5.02 -1.18 -25.71
N ARG A 197 -4.91 0.06 -25.20
CA ARG A 197 -4.01 0.43 -24.11
C ARG A 197 -4.50 1.64 -23.33
N LEU A 198 -3.92 1.85 -22.16
CA LEU A 198 -4.28 2.99 -21.32
C LEU A 198 -3.68 4.31 -21.86
N VAL A 199 -2.45 4.26 -22.37
CA VAL A 199 -1.76 5.43 -22.95
C VAL A 199 -1.46 5.17 -24.41
N SER A 200 -1.86 6.10 -25.26
CA SER A 200 -1.65 6.00 -26.70
C SER A 200 -0.18 5.98 -27.08
N THR A 201 0.13 5.29 -28.16
CA THR A 201 1.42 5.42 -28.84
C THR A 201 1.63 6.88 -29.23
N PRO A 202 2.83 7.45 -29.08
CA PRO A 202 3.10 8.83 -29.48
C PRO A 202 2.66 9.10 -30.92
N GLY A 203 1.81 10.13 -31.10
CA GLY A 203 1.25 10.51 -32.40
C GLY A 203 0.08 9.66 -32.89
N LYS A 204 -0.44 8.74 -32.05
CA LYS A 204 -1.65 7.95 -32.35
C LYS A 204 -2.73 8.19 -31.28
N HIS A 205 -3.95 7.71 -31.56
CA HIS A 205 -5.08 7.72 -30.64
C HIS A 205 -5.53 6.29 -30.30
N ASP A 206 -4.60 5.32 -30.25
CA ASP A 206 -4.81 3.89 -30.01
C ASP A 206 -4.90 3.51 -28.51
N GLY A 207 -5.11 4.49 -27.63
CA GLY A 207 -5.26 4.30 -26.20
C GLY A 207 -6.23 5.32 -25.59
N LEU A 208 -6.58 5.15 -24.33
CA LEU A 208 -7.53 6.00 -23.62
C LEU A 208 -7.00 7.41 -23.32
N TYR A 209 -5.68 7.58 -23.28
CA TYR A 209 -5.04 8.87 -23.01
C TYR A 209 -4.07 9.25 -24.15
N TRP A 210 -4.18 10.48 -24.63
CA TRP A 210 -3.18 11.19 -25.43
C TRP A 210 -3.12 12.66 -25.02
N PRO A 211 -1.96 13.33 -25.17
CA PRO A 211 -1.85 14.76 -24.96
C PRO A 211 -2.68 15.50 -26.02
N THR A 212 -3.62 16.35 -25.59
CA THR A 212 -4.45 17.16 -26.50
C THR A 212 -3.90 18.57 -26.65
N GLN A 213 -3.98 19.11 -27.86
CA GLN A 213 -3.69 20.51 -28.15
C GLN A 213 -4.97 21.36 -28.04
N PRO A 214 -4.87 22.69 -27.84
CA PRO A 214 -6.03 23.55 -27.85
C PRO A 214 -6.81 23.41 -29.18
N GLY A 215 -8.08 23.01 -29.09
CA GLY A 215 -8.96 22.78 -30.24
C GLY A 215 -9.06 21.35 -30.72
N GLU A 216 -8.29 20.41 -30.18
CA GLU A 216 -8.43 18.98 -30.43
C GLU A 216 -9.45 18.35 -29.48
N ALA A 217 -10.06 17.24 -29.91
CA ALA A 217 -10.93 16.46 -29.05
C ALA A 217 -10.13 15.90 -27.85
N ALA A 218 -10.67 16.08 -26.65
CA ALA A 218 -10.05 15.55 -25.43
C ALA A 218 -9.97 14.01 -25.48
N SER A 219 -8.93 13.45 -24.90
CA SER A 219 -8.86 12.00 -24.70
C SER A 219 -9.88 11.56 -23.64
N PRO A 220 -10.48 10.35 -23.74
CA PRO A 220 -11.44 9.85 -22.76
C PRO A 220 -10.92 9.85 -21.32
N ALA A 221 -9.65 9.59 -21.15
CA ALA A 221 -8.99 9.63 -19.84
C ALA A 221 -8.70 11.07 -19.34
N GLY A 222 -8.70 12.07 -20.22
CA GLY A 222 -8.65 13.50 -19.92
C GLY A 222 -7.63 13.92 -18.87
N PRO A 223 -7.91 15.06 -18.16
CA PRO A 223 -7.02 15.58 -17.12
C PRO A 223 -6.81 14.64 -15.94
N ARG A 224 -7.77 13.75 -15.65
CA ARG A 224 -7.68 12.80 -14.54
C ARG A 224 -6.53 11.83 -14.65
N LEU A 225 -6.13 11.47 -15.87
CA LEU A 225 -4.97 10.62 -16.12
C LEU A 225 -3.69 11.41 -16.37
N ALA A 226 -3.80 12.69 -16.77
CA ALA A 226 -2.65 13.58 -16.92
C ALA A 226 -1.93 13.84 -15.57
N GLU A 227 -2.68 13.86 -14.46
CA GLU A 227 -2.14 13.96 -13.09
C GLU A 227 -1.38 12.68 -12.70
N ALA A 228 -1.82 11.52 -13.16
CA ALA A 228 -1.08 10.28 -13.06
C ALA A 228 -0.10 10.23 -14.24
N SER A 229 1.14 10.73 -14.06
CA SER A 229 2.19 10.71 -15.10
C SER A 229 2.00 9.57 -16.11
N PRO A 230 1.96 9.83 -17.43
CA PRO A 230 1.76 8.80 -18.47
C PRO A 230 2.68 7.59 -18.31
N GLN A 231 3.89 7.79 -17.76
CA GLN A 231 4.86 6.72 -17.45
C GLN A 231 4.38 5.74 -16.38
N ARG A 232 3.40 6.11 -15.53
CA ARG A 232 2.84 5.20 -14.51
C ARG A 232 1.82 4.24 -15.08
N LEU A 233 1.24 4.56 -16.23
CA LEU A 233 0.17 3.78 -16.87
C LEU A 233 0.65 3.06 -18.13
N ALA A 234 1.84 3.36 -18.61
CA ALA A 234 2.43 2.67 -19.74
C ALA A 234 2.68 1.19 -19.43
N ALA A 235 2.32 0.30 -20.35
CA ALA A 235 2.59 -1.15 -20.26
C ALA A 235 4.09 -1.49 -20.51
N SER A 236 5.01 -0.63 -20.07
CA SER A 236 6.46 -0.82 -20.25
C SER A 236 7.12 -1.45 -19.01
N ALA A 237 8.30 -2.00 -19.19
CA ALA A 237 9.14 -2.55 -18.09
C ALA A 237 9.50 -1.49 -17.02
N GLU A 238 9.31 -0.21 -17.31
CA GLU A 238 9.53 0.93 -16.42
C GLU A 238 8.24 1.49 -15.81
N ALA A 239 7.10 0.80 -15.98
CA ALA A 239 5.83 1.22 -15.42
C ALA A 239 5.95 1.42 -13.91
N LYS A 240 5.64 2.63 -13.42
CA LYS A 240 5.54 2.90 -11.99
C LYS A 240 4.13 2.57 -11.52
N PRO A 241 3.97 1.97 -10.32
CA PRO A 241 2.64 1.67 -9.82
C PRO A 241 1.84 2.97 -9.60
N PHE A 242 0.56 2.92 -9.94
CA PHE A 242 -0.42 3.97 -9.68
C PHE A 242 -1.29 3.54 -8.50
N HIS A 243 -1.34 4.33 -7.43
CA HIS A 243 -1.97 3.95 -6.16
C HIS A 243 -1.57 2.54 -5.68
N GLY A 244 -0.27 2.21 -5.80
CA GLY A 244 0.26 0.92 -5.37
C GLY A 244 -0.09 -0.28 -6.27
N TYR A 245 -0.76 -0.07 -7.42
CA TYR A 245 -1.19 -1.10 -8.37
C TYR A 245 -0.63 -0.88 -9.76
N TYR A 246 -0.44 -1.98 -10.48
CA TYR A 246 -0.25 -1.98 -11.93
C TYR A 246 -1.56 -2.32 -12.62
N PHE A 247 -1.75 -1.82 -13.84
CA PHE A 247 -2.94 -2.00 -14.65
C PHE A 247 -2.56 -2.45 -16.05
N ARG A 248 -3.38 -3.32 -16.66
CA ARG A 248 -3.18 -3.75 -18.03
C ARG A 248 -4.52 -4.07 -18.70
N VAL A 249 -4.72 -3.55 -19.91
CA VAL A 249 -5.84 -3.93 -20.77
C VAL A 249 -5.62 -5.36 -21.28
N LEU A 250 -6.67 -6.16 -21.30
CA LEU A 250 -6.65 -7.54 -21.76
C LEU A 250 -7.36 -7.65 -23.11
N GLY A 251 -6.72 -8.32 -24.07
CA GLY A 251 -7.29 -8.63 -25.38
C GLY A 251 -8.06 -9.95 -25.44
N ALA A 252 -8.04 -10.74 -24.34
CA ALA A 252 -8.71 -12.04 -24.28
C ALA A 252 -8.98 -12.48 -22.84
N GLN A 253 -9.87 -13.47 -22.66
CA GLN A 253 -10.07 -14.17 -21.39
C GLN A 253 -9.79 -15.68 -21.54
N GLY A 254 -9.32 -16.29 -20.45
CA GLY A 254 -8.99 -17.70 -20.40
C GLY A 254 -10.20 -18.63 -20.14
N PRO A 255 -9.98 -19.97 -20.18
CA PRO A 255 -11.06 -20.96 -20.06
C PRO A 255 -11.73 -20.99 -18.68
N HIS A 256 -11.08 -20.44 -17.65
CA HIS A 256 -11.63 -20.38 -16.28
C HIS A 256 -12.44 -19.12 -16.00
N ALA A 257 -12.48 -18.17 -16.95
CA ALA A 257 -13.32 -16.99 -16.83
C ALA A 257 -14.81 -17.35 -17.05
N PRO A 258 -15.77 -16.63 -16.43
CA PRO A 258 -17.17 -16.78 -16.74
C PRO A 258 -17.45 -16.65 -18.24
N GLY A 259 -18.13 -17.64 -18.82
CA GLY A 259 -18.36 -17.73 -20.28
C GLY A 259 -17.25 -18.44 -21.06
N GLY A 260 -16.19 -18.95 -20.39
CA GLY A 260 -15.10 -19.69 -21.02
C GLY A 260 -14.06 -18.83 -21.72
N ALA A 261 -13.17 -19.45 -22.49
CA ALA A 261 -12.17 -18.76 -23.26
C ALA A 261 -12.81 -17.91 -24.37
N ARG A 262 -12.38 -16.67 -24.50
CA ARG A 262 -12.85 -15.75 -25.54
C ARG A 262 -11.73 -14.81 -25.94
N ASP A 263 -11.50 -14.66 -27.23
CA ASP A 263 -10.69 -13.59 -27.78
C ASP A 263 -11.59 -12.35 -27.95
N TYR A 264 -11.12 -11.21 -27.48
CA TYR A 264 -11.81 -9.93 -27.64
C TYR A 264 -11.42 -9.23 -28.94
N ARG A 265 -10.36 -9.72 -29.62
CA ARG A 265 -9.91 -9.20 -30.90
C ARG A 265 -10.62 -9.89 -32.05
N VAL A 266 -11.10 -9.08 -32.98
CA VAL A 266 -11.66 -9.54 -34.25
C VAL A 266 -10.91 -8.81 -35.37
N GLY A 267 -10.23 -9.55 -36.19
CA GLY A 267 -9.38 -8.95 -37.25
C GLY A 267 -8.18 -8.13 -36.77
N GLY A 268 -7.82 -8.31 -35.47
CA GLY A 268 -6.77 -7.53 -34.82
C GLY A 268 -7.28 -6.39 -33.92
N GLN A 269 -8.50 -5.91 -34.17
CA GLN A 269 -9.16 -4.83 -33.41
C GLN A 269 -9.89 -5.34 -32.19
N LEU A 270 -9.92 -4.53 -31.12
CA LEU A 270 -10.57 -4.87 -29.86
C LEU A 270 -12.08 -4.56 -29.89
N ILE A 271 -12.83 -5.38 -30.66
CA ILE A 271 -14.27 -5.21 -30.92
C ILE A 271 -15.12 -6.18 -30.08
N GLY A 272 -14.61 -7.38 -29.80
CA GLY A 272 -15.36 -8.46 -29.15
C GLY A 272 -15.58 -8.26 -27.65
N GLY A 273 -14.99 -7.26 -27.03
CA GLY A 273 -15.06 -6.93 -25.61
C GLY A 273 -13.83 -6.18 -25.15
N VAL A 274 -13.82 -5.82 -23.87
CA VAL A 274 -12.70 -5.17 -23.21
C VAL A 274 -12.61 -5.63 -21.77
N ALA A 275 -11.42 -5.76 -21.22
CA ALA A 275 -11.21 -6.05 -19.81
C ALA A 275 -9.93 -5.37 -19.28
N LEU A 276 -9.91 -5.10 -17.98
CA LEU A 276 -8.74 -4.57 -17.29
C LEU A 276 -8.37 -5.52 -16.15
N ILE A 277 -7.07 -5.76 -15.99
CA ILE A 277 -6.53 -6.42 -14.79
C ILE A 277 -5.74 -5.40 -13.97
N ALA A 278 -5.96 -5.42 -12.65
CA ALA A 278 -5.17 -4.69 -11.67
C ALA A 278 -4.49 -5.68 -10.72
N TRP A 279 -3.22 -5.43 -10.39
CA TRP A 279 -2.51 -6.24 -9.39
C TRP A 279 -1.57 -5.37 -8.55
N PRO A 280 -1.39 -5.69 -7.25
CA PRO A 280 -0.55 -4.88 -6.38
C PRO A 280 0.92 -4.92 -6.78
N ALA A 281 1.61 -3.79 -6.69
CA ALA A 281 3.04 -3.70 -6.97
C ALA A 281 3.87 -4.52 -5.97
N ARG A 282 3.40 -4.59 -4.72
CA ARG A 282 3.97 -5.43 -3.66
C ARG A 282 2.83 -6.02 -2.82
N TYR A 283 2.65 -7.31 -2.92
CA TYR A 283 1.65 -8.04 -2.14
C TYR A 283 1.86 -7.83 -0.62
N LEU A 284 0.79 -7.64 0.13
CA LEU A 284 0.76 -7.32 1.57
C LEU A 284 1.50 -6.03 1.97
N SER A 285 1.83 -5.15 1.03
CA SER A 285 2.40 -3.85 1.36
C SER A 285 1.90 -2.69 0.51
N SER A 286 1.36 -2.96 -0.66
CA SER A 286 0.66 -1.96 -1.48
C SER A 286 -0.77 -2.38 -1.85
N GLY A 287 -1.08 -3.63 -1.64
CA GLY A 287 -2.38 -4.23 -1.86
C GLY A 287 -2.37 -5.69 -1.48
#